data_8b632cb4b39c30985d66c8ea7b1a761a
#
_entry.id   8b632cb4b39c30985d66c8ea7b1a761a
#
_cell.length_a   1.000
_cell.length_b   1.000
_cell.length_c   1.000
_cell.angle_alpha   90.00
_cell.angle_beta   90.00
_cell.angle_gamma   90.00
#
_symmetry.space_group_name_H-M   'P 1'
#
loop_
_entity.id
_entity.type
_entity.pdbx_description
1 polymer ?
#
loop_
_entity_poly.entity_id
_entity_poly.type
_entity_poly.pdbx_seq_one_letter_code
_entity_poly.pdbx_strand_id
1 'polypeptide(L)'
;MAFPSPAADYVEARLTPESVMGITASSVIIPTDEGYAVAEPGLPVKMGKVVLLEVSGQKVFATVGAGRFITDGGIIEGDALDDARVIGVVTYFVKSL
;
A
#
# COMPACT_ATOMS: atom_id res chain seq x y z
N MET A 1 1.17 -10.77 16.29
CA MET A 1 0.96 -10.07 16.05
C MET A 1 1.01 -9.54 15.83
N ALA A 2 0.85 -9.72 15.98
CA ALA A 2 0.72 -8.93 15.83
C ALA A 2 0.59 -8.58 16.38
N PHE A 3 0.26 -8.75 16.89
CA PHE A 3 -0.02 -8.39 17.34
C PHE A 3 -0.58 -8.77 18.10
N PRO A 4 -0.79 -9.24 18.51
CA PRO A 4 -1.39 -9.44 19.24
C PRO A 4 -1.71 -9.23 19.86
N SER A 5 -1.98 -9.36 20.30
CA SER A 5 -2.25 -9.00 20.79
C SER A 5 -2.26 -8.60 21.33
N PRO A 6 -2.41 -8.43 21.79
CA PRO A 6 -2.29 -7.77 22.28
C PRO A 6 -1.86 -7.36 22.92
N ALA A 7 -1.59 -7.33 23.20
CA ALA A 7 -1.01 -6.91 23.84
C ALA A 7 -1.03 -5.99 24.34
N ALA A 8 -1.18 -6.03 24.83
CA ALA A 8 -1.36 -5.14 25.24
C ALA A 8 -0.77 -4.18 25.43
N ASP A 9 -0.25 -3.97 25.75
CA ASP A 9 0.30 -3.00 25.87
C ASP A 9 1.39 -2.94 26.06
N TYR A 10 1.62 -2.86 25.53
CA TYR A 10 2.71 -2.64 25.23
C TYR A 10 3.36 -1.74 26.01
N VAL A 11 4.14 -1.01 25.79
CA VAL A 11 4.96 -0.26 26.46
C VAL A 11 4.54 1.04 26.45
N GLU A 12 5.14 1.84 27.24
CA GLU A 12 4.85 3.12 27.32
C GLU A 12 4.98 3.84 26.14
N ALA A 13 5.95 3.63 25.43
CA ALA A 13 6.15 4.36 24.22
C ALA A 13 5.03 4.01 23.34
N ARG A 14 4.22 3.19 23.74
CA ARG A 14 3.20 2.91 23.04
C ARG A 14 3.53 2.51 21.70
N LEU A 15 3.91 1.38 21.33
CA LEU A 15 4.16 0.89 19.99
C LEU A 15 2.82 0.75 19.31
N THR A 16 2.43 1.78 18.62
CA THR A 16 1.20 1.73 17.83
C THR A 16 1.52 1.11 16.48
N PRO A 17 0.53 0.61 15.74
CA PRO A 17 0.76 0.13 14.38
C PRO A 17 1.45 1.19 13.53
N GLU A 18 1.09 2.43 13.72
CA GLU A 18 1.67 3.53 12.95
C GLU A 18 3.16 3.65 13.21
N SER A 19 3.60 3.62 14.45
CA SER A 19 5.01 3.80 14.75
C SER A 19 5.82 2.58 14.32
N VAL A 20 5.28 1.39 14.44
CA VAL A 20 6.00 0.18 14.06
C VAL A 20 6.17 0.08 12.56
N MET A 21 5.17 0.47 11.82
CA MET A 21 5.21 0.36 10.36
C MET A 21 5.76 1.60 9.68
N GLY A 22 6.11 2.64 10.44
CA GLY A 22 6.61 3.87 9.84
C GLY A 22 5.53 4.69 9.17
N ILE A 23 4.29 4.56 9.62
CA ILE A 23 3.20 5.34 9.06
C ILE A 23 3.35 6.79 9.48
N THR A 24 3.20 7.68 8.53
CA THR A 24 3.31 9.11 8.74
C THR A 24 1.99 9.78 8.41
N ALA A 25 1.94 11.09 8.57
CA ALA A 25 0.74 11.85 8.25
C ALA A 25 0.37 11.78 6.78
N SER A 26 1.35 11.50 5.91
CA SER A 26 1.08 11.41 4.47
C SER A 26 0.73 9.99 4.01
N SER A 27 0.79 9.02 4.90
CA SER A 27 0.46 7.64 4.54
C SER A 27 -1.01 7.51 4.17
N VAL A 28 -1.28 6.63 3.23
CA VAL A 28 -2.65 6.33 2.82
C VAL A 28 -2.98 4.92 3.27
N ILE A 29 -4.08 4.76 3.99
CA ILE A 29 -4.48 3.46 4.48
C ILE A 29 -5.74 3.04 3.74
N ILE A 30 -5.67 1.87 3.10
CA ILE A 30 -6.74 1.38 2.24
C ILE A 30 -7.28 0.07 2.78
N PRO A 31 -8.57 -0.04 3.02
CA PRO A 31 -9.16 -1.31 3.42
C PRO A 31 -9.05 -2.34 2.30
N THR A 32 -8.80 -3.57 2.66
CA THR A 32 -8.76 -4.69 1.72
C THR A 32 -9.69 -5.78 2.23
N ASP A 33 -9.87 -6.82 1.46
CA ASP A 33 -10.73 -7.92 1.86
C ASP A 33 -10.24 -8.62 3.13
N GLU A 34 -8.96 -8.59 3.39
CA GLU A 34 -8.36 -9.32 4.50
C GLU A 34 -7.87 -8.42 5.62
N GLY A 35 -7.96 -7.12 5.46
CA GLY A 35 -7.44 -6.18 6.43
C GLY A 35 -7.25 -4.83 5.80
N TYR A 36 -6.00 -4.37 5.74
CA TYR A 36 -5.74 -3.10 5.05
C TYR A 36 -4.30 -3.02 4.58
N ALA A 37 -4.06 -2.09 3.70
CA ALA A 37 -2.73 -1.83 3.14
C ALA A 37 -2.33 -0.41 3.47
N VAL A 38 -1.02 -0.20 3.59
CA VAL A 38 -0.44 1.11 3.83
C VAL A 38 0.37 1.49 2.62
N ALA A 39 0.10 2.65 2.05
CA ALA A 39 0.83 3.16 0.90
C ALA A 39 1.48 4.50 1.26
N GLU A 40 2.73 4.66 0.83
CA GLU A 40 3.52 5.87 1.12
C GLU A 40 3.76 6.65 -0.15
N PRO A 41 3.18 7.84 -0.25
CA PRO A 41 3.32 8.63 -1.48
C PRO A 41 4.73 9.11 -1.75
N GLY A 42 5.54 9.29 -0.72
CA GLY A 42 6.87 9.87 -0.90
C GLY A 42 7.96 8.90 -1.30
N LEU A 43 7.66 7.62 -1.39
CA LEU A 43 8.68 6.64 -1.72
C LEU A 43 8.86 6.51 -3.22
N PRO A 44 10.07 6.22 -3.68
CA PRO A 44 10.31 6.05 -5.11
C PRO A 44 9.65 4.77 -5.63
N VAL A 45 9.13 4.89 -6.84
CA VAL A 45 8.49 3.77 -7.51
C VAL A 45 9.58 2.98 -8.22
N LYS A 46 9.73 1.71 -7.86
CA LYS A 46 10.78 0.87 -8.44
C LYS A 46 10.19 -0.45 -8.93
N MET A 47 10.85 -1.04 -9.89
CA MET A 47 10.43 -2.33 -10.44
C MET A 47 10.32 -3.38 -9.33
N GLY A 48 9.29 -4.18 -9.42
CA GLY A 48 9.04 -5.25 -8.46
C GLY A 48 8.29 -4.80 -7.23
N LYS A 49 8.10 -3.49 -7.04
CA LYS A 49 7.35 -3.00 -5.88
C LYS A 49 5.87 -2.99 -6.18
N VAL A 50 5.08 -3.10 -5.12
CA VAL A 50 3.63 -2.99 -5.25
C VAL A 50 3.25 -1.54 -4.98
N VAL A 51 2.41 -0.99 -5.82
CA VAL A 51 1.94 0.38 -5.68
C VAL A 51 0.43 0.39 -5.64
N LEU A 52 -0.11 1.46 -5.09
CA LEU A 52 -1.53 1.74 -5.16
C LEU A 52 -1.74 2.75 -6.27
N LEU A 53 -2.56 2.40 -7.24
CA LEU A 53 -2.86 3.26 -8.37
C LEU A 53 -4.29 3.75 -8.29
N GLU A 54 -4.53 4.91 -8.88
CA GLU A 54 -5.88 5.35 -9.18
C GLU A 54 -6.05 5.31 -10.68
N VAL A 55 -7.01 4.55 -11.17
CA VAL A 55 -7.28 4.40 -12.59
C VAL A 55 -8.75 4.66 -12.80
N SER A 56 -9.09 5.68 -13.55
CA SER A 56 -10.48 6.03 -13.86
C SER A 56 -11.33 6.15 -12.58
N GLY A 57 -10.76 6.74 -11.56
CA GLY A 57 -11.46 6.97 -10.31
C GLY A 57 -11.50 5.78 -9.37
N GLN A 58 -10.89 4.67 -9.74
CA GLN A 58 -10.86 3.48 -8.88
C GLN A 58 -9.44 3.20 -8.41
N LYS A 59 -9.31 2.67 -7.21
CA LYS A 59 -8.01 2.33 -6.64
C LYS A 59 -7.73 0.87 -6.87
N VAL A 60 -6.56 0.56 -7.40
CA VAL A 60 -6.13 -0.81 -7.65
C VAL A 60 -4.70 -0.99 -7.23
N PHE A 61 -4.35 -2.19 -6.81
CA PHE A 61 -2.96 -2.51 -6.51
C PHE A 61 -2.29 -3.05 -7.77
N ALA A 62 -1.03 -2.73 -7.95
CA ALA A 62 -0.28 -3.18 -9.11
C ALA A 62 1.16 -3.43 -8.75
N THR A 63 1.79 -4.34 -9.48
CA THR A 63 3.24 -4.55 -9.37
C THR A 63 3.89 -3.76 -10.50
N VAL A 64 4.96 -3.05 -10.18
CA VAL A 64 5.65 -2.22 -11.15
C VAL A 64 6.52 -3.09 -12.04
N GLY A 65 6.32 -3.02 -13.35
CA GLY A 65 7.16 -3.67 -14.33
C GLY A 65 7.88 -2.65 -15.18
N ALA A 66 8.56 -3.11 -16.19
CA ALA A 66 9.29 -2.22 -17.09
C ALA A 66 8.29 -1.50 -18.00
N GLY A 67 8.05 -0.23 -17.72
CA GLY A 67 7.14 0.59 -18.51
C GLY A 67 5.69 0.17 -18.40
N ARG A 68 5.32 -0.52 -17.32
CA ARG A 68 3.96 -1.03 -17.19
C ARG A 68 3.61 -1.28 -15.72
N PHE A 69 2.32 -1.41 -15.46
CA PHE A 69 1.83 -1.86 -14.17
C PHE A 69 1.04 -3.15 -14.37
N ILE A 70 1.27 -4.12 -13.52
CA ILE A 70 0.63 -5.43 -13.62
C ILE A 70 -0.39 -5.55 -12.50
N THR A 71 -1.65 -5.70 -12.86
CA THR A 71 -2.74 -5.81 -11.89
C THR A 71 -3.43 -7.15 -12.06
N ASP A 72 -4.31 -7.47 -11.14
CA ASP A 72 -5.11 -8.70 -11.26
C ASP A 72 -6.02 -8.65 -12.49
N GLY A 73 -6.42 -7.47 -12.88
CA GLY A 73 -7.30 -7.31 -14.05
C GLY A 73 -6.58 -7.22 -15.37
N GLY A 74 -5.25 -7.21 -15.35
CA GLY A 74 -4.46 -7.13 -16.58
C GLY A 74 -3.30 -6.19 -16.46
N ILE A 75 -2.73 -5.83 -17.58
CA ILE A 75 -1.53 -4.99 -17.65
C ILE A 75 -1.92 -3.60 -18.13
N ILE A 76 -1.42 -2.58 -17.46
CA ILE A 76 -1.61 -1.20 -17.85
C ILE A 76 -0.31 -0.73 -18.48
N GLU A 77 -0.34 -0.42 -19.77
CA GLU A 77 0.84 0.02 -20.50
C GLU A 77 0.43 0.90 -21.67
N GLY A 78 1.38 1.53 -22.31
CA GLY A 78 1.12 2.40 -23.45
C GLY A 78 0.25 3.58 -23.06
N ASP A 79 -0.74 3.88 -23.88
CA ASP A 79 -1.61 5.03 -23.65
C ASP A 79 -2.43 4.90 -22.37
N ALA A 80 -2.66 3.68 -21.93
CA ALA A 80 -3.43 3.47 -20.70
C ALA A 80 -2.71 4.01 -19.48
N LEU A 81 -1.40 4.20 -19.55
CA LEU A 81 -0.64 4.78 -18.45
C LEU A 81 -1.07 6.21 -18.17
N ASP A 82 -1.60 6.92 -19.17
CA ASP A 82 -2.02 8.30 -18.99
C ASP A 82 -3.21 8.40 -18.02
N ASP A 83 -3.96 7.33 -17.88
CA ASP A 83 -5.13 7.32 -17.01
C ASP A 83 -4.79 6.78 -15.63
N ALA A 84 -3.56 6.40 -15.40
CA ALA A 84 -3.14 5.81 -14.13
C ALA A 84 -2.31 6.81 -13.33
N ARG A 85 -2.58 6.90 -12.05
CA ARG A 85 -1.82 7.78 -11.17
C ARG A 85 -1.35 6.98 -9.96
N VAL A 86 -0.09 7.05 -9.66
CA VAL A 86 0.44 6.36 -8.49
C VAL A 86 0.08 7.16 -7.24
N ILE A 87 -0.63 6.55 -6.33
CA ILE A 87 -0.96 7.16 -5.07
C ILE A 87 0.19 6.97 -4.08
N GLY A 88 0.79 5.80 -4.07
CA GLY A 88 1.92 5.55 -3.19
C GLY A 88 2.44 4.13 -3.34
N VAL A 89 3.59 3.89 -2.75
CA VAL A 89 4.21 2.56 -2.75
C VAL A 89 3.70 1.81 -1.52
N VAL A 90 3.22 0.61 -1.72
CA VAL A 90 2.68 -0.20 -0.62
C VAL A 90 3.82 -0.72 0.22
N THR A 91 3.80 -0.41 1.51
CA THR A 91 4.83 -0.82 2.43
C THR A 91 4.38 -1.97 3.31
N TYR A 92 3.08 -2.08 3.56
CA TYR A 92 2.55 -3.15 4.42
C TYR A 92 1.18 -3.58 3.95
N PHE A 93 0.93 -4.88 4.05
CA PHE A 93 -0.42 -5.43 4.01
C PHE A 93 -0.67 -6.00 5.40
N VAL A 94 -1.74 -5.54 6.03
CA VAL A 94 -2.09 -5.99 7.36
C VAL A 94 -3.33 -6.84 7.26
N LYS A 95 -3.24 -8.09 7.73
CA LYS A 95 -4.37 -8.99 7.70
C LYS A 95 -5.03 -9.02 9.06
N SER A 96 -6.35 -9.03 9.06
CA SER A 96 -7.07 -9.25 10.30
C SER A 96 -7.11 -10.75 10.59
N LEU A 97 -7.19 -11.09 11.84
CA LEU A 97 -7.22 -12.51 12.25
C LEU A 97 -8.63 -13.14 12.14
#